data_794e89412a2aa5ce2936c1ae6f4ea620
#
_entry.id   794e89412a2aa5ce2936c1ae6f4ea620
#
_cell.length_a   1.000
_cell.length_b   1.000
_cell.length_c   1.000
_cell.angle_alpha   90.00
_cell.angle_beta   90.00
_cell.angle_gamma   90.00
#
_symmetry.space_group_name_H-M   'P 1'
#
loop_
_entity.id
_entity.type
_entity.pdbx_description
1 polymer ?
#
loop_
_entity_poly.entity_id
_entity_poly.type
_entity_poly.pdbx_seq_one_letter_code
_entity_poly.pdbx_strand_id
1 'polypeptide(L)'
;DSNQMIAYESWLKGNGICPNSCSYYMRNLRAIYNRAVSEGLVVQRNPFKHVYTGIDKTKKRAVSLSVIRRIRDLDLNKKSLIFARDIFMFSFYTRGMSFVDMAFLKKKDLQNGILTYRRKKTGQQLFIKWEKPMQELIDKYNTSETSYLLPIIQNNGVDEWHQYQNEAHRINRNLKHIG
;
A
#
# COMPACT_ATOMS: atom_id res chain seq x y z
N ASP A 1 14.77 -31.76 5.18
CA ASP A 1 16.13 -31.78 4.61
C ASP A 1 16.23 -30.85 3.38
N SER A 2 17.41 -30.78 2.75
CA SER A 2 17.64 -29.89 1.60
C SER A 2 16.80 -30.29 0.37
N ASN A 3 16.61 -31.60 0.14
CA ASN A 3 15.84 -32.09 -0.99
C ASN A 3 14.36 -31.74 -0.87
N GLN A 4 13.81 -31.76 0.34
CA GLN A 4 12.43 -31.32 0.60
C GLN A 4 12.25 -29.82 0.30
N MET A 5 13.23 -28.97 0.67
CA MET A 5 13.16 -27.54 0.37
C MET A 5 13.26 -27.25 -1.12
N ILE A 6 14.11 -27.97 -1.84
CA ILE A 6 14.20 -27.90 -3.33
C ILE A 6 12.89 -28.34 -3.98
N ALA A 7 12.33 -29.46 -3.53
CA ALA A 7 11.07 -29.99 -4.04
C ALA A 7 9.90 -29.00 -3.79
N TYR A 8 9.86 -28.40 -2.60
CA TYR A 8 8.84 -27.41 -2.27
C TYR A 8 8.99 -26.13 -3.10
N GLU A 9 10.22 -25.63 -3.31
CA GLU A 9 10.47 -24.49 -4.19
C GLU A 9 10.01 -24.80 -5.63
N SER A 10 10.32 -25.98 -6.14
CA SER A 10 9.91 -26.43 -7.47
C SER A 10 8.39 -26.53 -7.59
N TRP A 11 7.73 -27.05 -6.58
CA TRP A 11 6.27 -27.12 -6.52
C TRP A 11 5.63 -25.72 -6.54
N LEU A 12 6.15 -24.77 -5.75
CA LEU A 12 5.68 -23.38 -5.76
C LEU A 12 5.80 -22.76 -7.17
N LYS A 13 6.95 -22.93 -7.82
CA LYS A 13 7.19 -22.44 -9.19
C LYS A 13 6.26 -23.11 -10.21
N GLY A 14 6.05 -24.40 -10.10
CA GLY A 14 5.13 -25.17 -10.95
C GLY A 14 3.66 -24.73 -10.81
N ASN A 15 3.29 -24.20 -9.63
CA ASN A 15 1.96 -23.60 -9.40
C ASN A 15 1.90 -22.10 -9.77
N GLY A 16 2.85 -21.58 -10.52
CA GLY A 16 2.84 -20.20 -11.04
C GLY A 16 3.17 -19.12 -10.00
N ILE A 17 3.72 -19.50 -8.85
CA ILE A 17 4.14 -18.52 -7.83
C ILE A 17 5.39 -17.79 -8.33
N CYS A 18 5.36 -16.46 -8.32
CA CYS A 18 6.47 -15.64 -8.79
C CYS A 18 7.73 -15.78 -7.92
N PRO A 19 8.96 -15.57 -8.48
CA PRO A 19 10.22 -15.79 -7.78
C PRO A 19 10.34 -15.09 -6.43
N ASN A 20 9.88 -13.82 -6.33
CA ASN A 20 9.94 -13.07 -5.07
C ASN A 20 9.00 -13.65 -4.00
N SER A 21 7.84 -14.19 -4.38
CA SER A 21 6.95 -14.87 -3.43
C SER A 21 7.51 -16.22 -2.99
N CYS A 22 8.11 -16.98 -3.89
CA CYS A 22 8.84 -18.21 -3.53
C CYS A 22 9.96 -17.89 -2.53
N SER A 23 10.78 -16.89 -2.83
CA SER A 23 11.84 -16.43 -1.93
C SER A 23 11.30 -15.97 -0.57
N TYR A 24 10.16 -15.29 -0.53
CA TYR A 24 9.51 -14.89 0.72
C TYR A 24 9.14 -16.11 1.57
N TYR A 25 8.52 -17.14 1.00
CA TYR A 25 8.20 -18.36 1.73
C TYR A 25 9.46 -19.08 2.22
N MET A 26 10.50 -19.21 1.38
CA MET A 26 11.77 -19.84 1.76
C MET A 26 12.47 -19.08 2.89
N ARG A 27 12.45 -17.74 2.87
CA ARG A 27 13.04 -16.92 3.95
C ARG A 27 12.32 -17.10 5.29
N ASN A 28 10.98 -17.16 5.27
CA ASN A 28 10.19 -17.38 6.48
C ASN A 28 10.46 -18.77 7.06
N LEU A 29 10.46 -19.82 6.23
CA LEU A 29 10.78 -21.17 6.66
C LEU A 29 12.21 -21.27 7.23
N ARG A 30 13.18 -20.62 6.57
CA ARG A 30 14.57 -20.53 7.06
C ARG A 30 14.66 -19.84 8.41
N ALA A 31 13.90 -18.75 8.60
CA ALA A 31 13.88 -18.04 9.88
C ALA A 31 13.35 -18.92 11.02
N ILE A 32 12.25 -19.65 10.77
CA ILE A 32 11.68 -20.61 11.74
C ILE A 32 12.69 -21.73 12.05
N TYR A 33 13.29 -22.32 11.02
CA TYR A 33 14.30 -23.37 11.20
C TYR A 33 15.51 -22.88 12.00
N ASN A 34 16.06 -21.71 11.65
CA ASN A 34 17.20 -21.15 12.36
C ASN A 34 16.87 -20.85 13.84
N ARG A 35 15.63 -20.44 14.11
CA ARG A 35 15.17 -20.26 15.49
C ARG A 35 15.14 -21.61 16.23
N ALA A 36 14.61 -22.67 15.64
CA ALA A 36 14.63 -24.01 16.23
C ALA A 36 16.06 -24.52 16.51
N VAL A 37 16.99 -24.20 15.59
CA VAL A 37 18.42 -24.49 15.82
C VAL A 37 18.98 -23.70 17.01
N SER A 38 18.69 -22.40 17.10
CA SER A 38 19.18 -21.55 18.20
C SER A 38 18.60 -21.93 19.55
N GLU A 39 17.40 -22.49 19.59
CA GLU A 39 16.74 -23.03 20.78
C GLU A 39 17.17 -24.47 21.10
N GLY A 40 18.10 -25.08 20.35
CA GLY A 40 18.60 -26.43 20.56
C GLY A 40 17.61 -27.55 20.19
N LEU A 41 16.47 -27.24 19.56
CA LEU A 41 15.43 -28.20 19.20
C LEU A 41 15.83 -29.10 18.03
N VAL A 42 16.70 -28.61 17.14
CA VAL A 42 17.21 -29.35 15.97
C VAL A 42 18.68 -29.04 15.72
N VAL A 43 19.40 -30.01 15.15
CA VAL A 43 20.78 -29.81 14.71
C VAL A 43 20.83 -29.10 13.36
N GLN A 44 21.76 -28.15 13.18
CA GLN A 44 21.95 -27.42 11.94
C GLN A 44 22.38 -28.34 10.78
N ARG A 45 21.56 -28.42 9.72
CA ARG A 45 21.81 -29.21 8.51
C ARG A 45 21.75 -28.35 7.21
N ASN A 46 21.65 -27.03 7.35
CA ASN A 46 21.59 -26.07 6.23
C ASN A 46 20.60 -26.43 5.11
N PRO A 47 19.33 -26.77 5.40
CA PRO A 47 18.39 -27.25 4.39
C PRO A 47 18.04 -26.23 3.32
N PHE A 48 18.31 -24.93 3.54
CA PHE A 48 18.02 -23.83 2.63
C PHE A 48 19.23 -23.41 1.77
N LYS A 49 20.33 -24.19 1.77
CA LYS A 49 21.56 -23.83 1.03
C LYS A 49 21.33 -23.71 -0.48
N HIS A 50 20.47 -24.54 -1.03
CA HIS A 50 20.26 -24.69 -2.48
C HIS A 50 18.94 -24.11 -2.99
N VAL A 51 18.18 -23.38 -2.18
CA VAL A 51 16.96 -22.69 -2.57
C VAL A 51 17.16 -21.17 -2.66
N TYR A 52 16.40 -20.53 -3.53
CA TYR A 52 16.51 -19.10 -3.73
C TYR A 52 15.86 -18.32 -2.57
N THR A 53 16.66 -17.52 -1.89
CA THR A 53 16.20 -16.64 -0.78
C THR A 53 16.54 -15.17 -1.03
N GLY A 54 16.91 -14.81 -2.26
CA GLY A 54 17.22 -13.44 -2.67
C GLY A 54 15.99 -12.59 -2.99
N ILE A 55 16.24 -11.44 -3.58
CA ILE A 55 15.22 -10.53 -4.11
C ILE A 55 15.47 -10.37 -5.61
N ASP A 56 14.52 -10.82 -6.41
CA ASP A 56 14.57 -10.65 -7.85
C ASP A 56 14.16 -9.22 -8.24
N LYS A 57 14.79 -8.69 -9.30
CA LYS A 57 14.50 -7.34 -9.80
C LYS A 57 13.08 -7.30 -10.36
N THR A 58 12.25 -6.44 -9.79
CA THR A 58 10.91 -6.18 -10.31
C THR A 58 10.91 -5.02 -11.30
N LYS A 59 10.14 -5.14 -12.36
CA LYS A 59 9.94 -4.05 -13.31
C LYS A 59 9.22 -2.90 -12.62
N LYS A 60 9.86 -1.73 -12.54
CA LYS A 60 9.23 -0.52 -12.01
C LYS A 60 8.12 -0.06 -12.94
N ARG A 61 6.94 0.17 -12.40
CA ARG A 61 5.77 0.66 -13.15
C ARG A 61 5.59 2.16 -12.99
N ALA A 62 6.70 2.92 -13.07
CA ALA A 62 6.62 4.38 -13.07
C ALA A 62 5.98 4.85 -14.38
N VAL A 63 5.02 5.75 -14.29
CA VAL A 63 4.38 6.39 -15.43
C VAL A 63 4.91 7.81 -15.62
N SER A 64 4.84 8.31 -16.86
CA SER A 64 5.28 9.67 -17.18
C SER A 64 4.31 10.72 -16.62
N LEU A 65 4.81 11.95 -16.46
CA LEU A 65 3.99 13.07 -16.00
C LEU A 65 2.83 13.39 -16.98
N SER A 66 3.01 13.10 -18.27
CA SER A 66 1.94 13.23 -19.26
C SER A 66 0.75 12.31 -18.98
N VAL A 67 1.02 11.07 -18.55
CA VAL A 67 -0.02 10.13 -18.12
C VAL A 67 -0.76 10.65 -16.89
N ILE A 68 -0.03 11.17 -15.89
CA ILE A 68 -0.62 11.77 -14.69
C ILE A 68 -1.55 12.95 -15.06
N ARG A 69 -1.11 13.82 -15.96
CA ARG A 69 -1.94 14.94 -16.45
C ARG A 69 -3.21 14.44 -17.16
N ARG A 70 -3.09 13.43 -18.01
CA ARG A 70 -4.24 12.81 -18.66
C ARG A 70 -5.24 12.25 -17.65
N ILE A 71 -4.77 11.56 -16.61
CA ILE A 71 -5.64 11.04 -15.53
C ILE A 71 -6.35 12.19 -14.81
N ARG A 72 -5.64 13.26 -14.49
CA ARG A 72 -6.21 14.46 -13.85
C ARG A 72 -7.34 15.07 -14.68
N ASP A 73 -7.11 15.18 -15.98
CA ASP A 73 -7.98 15.92 -16.91
C ASP A 73 -9.07 15.03 -17.56
N LEU A 74 -9.21 13.76 -17.11
CA LEU A 74 -10.27 12.87 -17.59
C LEU A 74 -11.66 13.43 -17.30
N ASP A 75 -12.50 13.48 -18.33
CA ASP A 75 -13.92 13.73 -18.17
C ASP A 75 -14.64 12.46 -17.70
N LEU A 76 -15.15 12.47 -16.49
CA LEU A 76 -15.76 11.33 -15.82
C LEU A 76 -17.16 11.67 -15.33
N ASN A 77 -18.15 10.89 -15.76
CA ASN A 77 -19.56 11.15 -15.46
C ASN A 77 -20.04 10.50 -14.14
N LYS A 78 -19.29 9.52 -13.59
CA LYS A 78 -19.68 8.81 -12.37
C LYS A 78 -18.95 9.37 -11.14
N LYS A 79 -19.69 9.82 -10.12
CA LYS A 79 -19.12 10.33 -8.87
C LYS A 79 -18.09 9.41 -8.23
N SER A 80 -18.30 8.08 -8.32
CA SER A 80 -17.35 7.10 -7.75
C SER A 80 -16.02 7.02 -8.51
N LEU A 81 -16.02 7.24 -9.83
CA LEU A 81 -14.79 7.31 -10.63
C LEU A 81 -14.06 8.63 -10.39
N ILE A 82 -14.82 9.75 -10.32
CA ILE A 82 -14.26 11.06 -9.97
C ILE A 82 -13.55 10.99 -8.62
N PHE A 83 -14.20 10.40 -7.61
CA PHE A 83 -13.61 10.24 -6.28
C PHE A 83 -12.34 9.37 -6.32
N ALA A 84 -12.35 8.25 -7.03
CA ALA A 84 -11.18 7.37 -7.15
C ALA A 84 -10.01 8.10 -7.85
N ARG A 85 -10.27 8.85 -8.94
CA ARG A 85 -9.28 9.71 -9.59
C ARG A 85 -8.72 10.75 -8.61
N ASP A 86 -9.58 11.43 -7.89
CA ASP A 86 -9.19 12.51 -6.98
C ASP A 86 -8.34 11.97 -5.80
N ILE A 87 -8.64 10.79 -5.26
CA ILE A 87 -7.80 10.10 -4.27
C ILE A 87 -6.43 9.72 -4.86
N PHE A 88 -6.39 9.24 -6.11
CA PHE A 88 -5.12 8.98 -6.80
C PHE A 88 -4.31 10.27 -6.96
N MET A 89 -4.95 11.37 -7.38
CA MET A 89 -4.29 12.67 -7.52
C MET A 89 -3.84 13.24 -6.17
N PHE A 90 -4.61 13.06 -5.10
CA PHE A 90 -4.18 13.45 -3.75
C PHE A 90 -2.93 12.68 -3.32
N SER A 91 -2.88 11.35 -3.56
CA SER A 91 -1.67 10.56 -3.33
C SER A 91 -0.47 11.10 -4.10
N PHE A 92 -0.66 11.47 -5.37
CA PHE A 92 0.40 12.04 -6.20
C PHE A 92 0.90 13.39 -5.64
N TYR A 93 0.00 14.31 -5.32
CA TYR A 93 0.36 15.62 -4.73
C TYR A 93 1.04 15.48 -3.37
N THR A 94 0.64 14.51 -2.57
CA THR A 94 1.26 14.21 -1.27
C THR A 94 2.48 13.27 -1.37
N ARG A 95 3.15 13.23 -2.54
CA ARG A 95 4.40 12.51 -2.80
C ARG A 95 4.31 10.99 -2.59
N GLY A 96 3.17 10.41 -2.95
CA GLY A 96 2.93 8.97 -2.86
C GLY A 96 2.48 8.53 -1.46
N MET A 97 1.69 9.36 -0.79
CA MET A 97 1.04 8.95 0.46
C MET A 97 0.20 7.68 0.23
N SER A 98 0.35 6.71 1.12
CA SER A 98 -0.39 5.45 0.99
C SER A 98 -1.87 5.65 1.30
N PHE A 99 -2.73 4.80 0.71
CA PHE A 99 -4.17 4.91 0.92
C PHE A 99 -4.56 4.80 2.40
N VAL A 100 -3.89 3.94 3.15
CA VAL A 100 -4.13 3.82 4.60
C VAL A 100 -3.75 5.10 5.36
N ASP A 101 -2.68 5.78 4.95
CA ASP A 101 -2.29 7.04 5.60
C ASP A 101 -3.30 8.14 5.25
N MET A 102 -3.77 8.21 3.99
CA MET A 102 -4.82 9.17 3.56
C MET A 102 -6.14 8.96 4.30
N ALA A 103 -6.56 7.70 4.48
CA ALA A 103 -7.83 7.39 5.13
C ALA A 103 -7.90 7.85 6.58
N PHE A 104 -6.78 7.78 7.29
CA PHE A 104 -6.69 8.17 8.70
C PHE A 104 -6.11 9.57 8.95
N LEU A 105 -5.94 10.36 7.88
CA LEU A 105 -5.44 11.73 7.96
C LEU A 105 -6.50 12.65 8.56
N LYS A 106 -6.15 13.35 9.64
CA LYS A 106 -7.08 14.21 10.36
C LYS A 106 -6.92 15.67 9.97
N LYS A 107 -7.97 16.47 10.09
CA LYS A 107 -7.94 17.93 9.84
C LYS A 107 -6.88 18.65 10.69
N LYS A 108 -6.67 18.20 11.92
CA LYS A 108 -5.65 18.74 12.83
C LYS A 108 -4.21 18.48 12.39
N ASP A 109 -4.00 17.55 11.46
CA ASP A 109 -2.67 17.22 10.92
C ASP A 109 -2.19 18.26 9.89
N LEU A 110 -3.12 19.13 9.42
CA LEU A 110 -2.83 20.26 8.56
C LEU A 110 -2.82 21.55 9.40
N GLN A 111 -1.64 22.12 9.61
CA GLN A 111 -1.46 23.36 10.38
C GLN A 111 -0.44 24.27 9.68
N ASN A 112 -0.72 25.56 9.64
CA ASN A 112 0.19 26.58 9.11
C ASN A 112 0.72 26.26 7.69
N GLY A 113 -0.12 25.66 6.85
CA GLY A 113 0.28 25.29 5.48
C GLY A 113 1.24 24.10 5.40
N ILE A 114 1.37 23.31 6.46
CA ILE A 114 2.15 22.08 6.52
C ILE A 114 1.26 20.93 6.98
N LEU A 115 1.24 19.88 6.17
CA LEU A 115 0.62 18.61 6.53
C LEU A 115 1.67 17.73 7.21
N THR A 116 1.40 17.35 8.46
CA THR A 116 2.30 16.53 9.27
C THR A 116 1.61 15.22 9.61
N TYR A 117 2.18 14.10 9.22
CA TYR A 117 1.62 12.80 9.56
C TYR A 117 2.71 11.75 9.82
N ARG A 118 2.35 10.70 10.53
CA ARG A 118 3.22 9.54 10.78
C ARG A 118 2.82 8.39 9.89
N ARG A 119 3.74 7.95 9.02
CA ARG A 119 3.51 6.85 8.10
C ARG A 119 3.23 5.54 8.85
N LYS A 120 2.07 4.93 8.62
CA LYS A 120 1.68 3.68 9.33
C LYS A 120 2.64 2.52 9.12
N LYS A 121 3.19 2.39 7.92
CA LYS A 121 4.09 1.27 7.58
C LYS A 121 5.44 1.32 8.28
N THR A 122 6.02 2.51 8.49
CA THR A 122 7.40 2.68 8.97
C THR A 122 7.52 3.46 10.26
N GLY A 123 6.44 4.09 10.73
CA GLY A 123 6.46 4.99 11.87
C GLY A 123 7.18 6.33 11.63
N GLN A 124 7.68 6.57 10.41
CA GLN A 124 8.38 7.79 10.07
C GLN A 124 7.41 8.98 10.05
N GLN A 125 7.81 10.09 10.68
CA GLN A 125 7.09 11.35 10.58
C GLN A 125 7.49 12.06 9.29
N LEU A 126 6.48 12.54 8.56
CA LEU A 126 6.65 13.22 7.28
C LEU A 126 5.97 14.58 7.33
N PHE A 127 6.59 15.54 6.64
CA PHE A 127 6.14 16.92 6.51
C PHE A 127 5.94 17.24 5.04
N ILE A 128 4.75 17.67 4.67
CA ILE A 128 4.41 18.00 3.28
C ILE A 128 3.89 19.45 3.28
N LYS A 129 4.54 20.30 2.48
CA LYS A 129 4.03 21.65 2.22
C LYS A 129 2.67 21.53 1.55
N TRP A 130 1.68 22.19 2.11
CA TRP A 130 0.34 22.23 1.55
C TRP A 130 0.30 23.14 0.33
N GLU A 131 -0.25 22.65 -0.77
CA GLU A 131 -0.29 23.35 -2.03
C GLU A 131 -1.74 23.51 -2.52
N LYS A 132 -1.98 24.52 -3.35
CA LYS A 132 -3.30 24.86 -3.89
C LYS A 132 -4.04 23.66 -4.52
N PRO A 133 -3.42 22.78 -5.34
CA PRO A 133 -4.10 21.62 -5.90
C PRO A 133 -4.63 20.62 -4.85
N MET A 134 -3.98 20.52 -3.69
CA MET A 134 -4.45 19.68 -2.58
C MET A 134 -5.70 20.29 -1.94
N GLN A 135 -5.71 21.61 -1.75
CA GLN A 135 -6.85 22.33 -1.21
C GLN A 135 -8.06 22.25 -2.15
N GLU A 136 -7.88 22.57 -3.41
CA GLU A 136 -8.93 22.50 -4.43
C GLU A 136 -9.56 21.10 -4.52
N LEU A 137 -8.77 20.05 -4.24
CA LEU A 137 -9.25 18.68 -4.26
C LEU A 137 -10.12 18.38 -3.02
N ILE A 138 -9.70 18.73 -1.82
CA ILE A 138 -10.49 18.44 -0.62
C ILE A 138 -11.75 19.29 -0.55
N ASP A 139 -11.73 20.52 -1.09
CA ASP A 139 -12.89 21.44 -1.09
C ASP A 139 -14.07 20.89 -1.92
N LYS A 140 -13.84 19.90 -2.77
CA LYS A 140 -14.92 19.22 -3.52
C LYS A 140 -15.78 18.33 -2.63
N TYR A 141 -15.30 18.00 -1.43
CA TYR A 141 -15.91 16.99 -0.57
C TYR A 141 -16.32 17.58 0.78
N ASN A 142 -17.57 17.31 1.16
CA ASN A 142 -18.02 17.67 2.49
C ASN A 142 -17.50 16.68 3.53
N THR A 143 -16.72 17.17 4.48
CA THR A 143 -16.21 16.41 5.63
C THR A 143 -16.58 17.08 6.97
N SER A 144 -17.62 17.95 7.01
CA SER A 144 -18.01 18.70 8.21
C SER A 144 -18.28 17.79 9.41
N GLU A 145 -18.93 16.66 9.17
CA GLU A 145 -19.36 15.69 10.20
C GLU A 145 -18.25 14.76 10.70
N THR A 146 -17.04 14.85 10.15
CA THR A 146 -15.93 13.97 10.50
C THR A 146 -14.65 14.73 10.85
N SER A 147 -13.81 14.15 11.70
CA SER A 147 -12.49 14.68 12.04
C SER A 147 -11.45 14.42 10.92
N TYR A 148 -11.78 13.60 9.93
CA TYR A 148 -10.88 13.24 8.86
C TYR A 148 -10.85 14.29 7.74
N LEU A 149 -9.69 14.40 7.08
CA LEU A 149 -9.47 15.37 6.02
C LEU A 149 -10.16 14.95 4.70
N LEU A 150 -10.25 13.65 4.45
CA LEU A 150 -10.87 13.06 3.27
C LEU A 150 -12.09 12.21 3.65
N PRO A 151 -13.14 12.13 2.82
CA PRO A 151 -14.38 11.42 3.14
C PRO A 151 -14.25 9.91 2.89
N ILE A 152 -13.18 9.30 3.39
CA ILE A 152 -12.95 7.85 3.32
C ILE A 152 -13.58 7.16 4.53
N ILE A 153 -13.39 7.74 5.72
CA ILE A 153 -14.07 7.34 6.95
C ILE A 153 -15.09 8.42 7.27
N GLN A 154 -16.37 8.08 7.24
CA GLN A 154 -17.47 9.05 7.34
C GLN A 154 -18.30 8.88 8.61
N ASN A 155 -18.49 7.64 9.07
CA ASN A 155 -19.36 7.35 10.19
C ASN A 155 -18.57 7.24 11.49
N ASN A 156 -18.74 8.23 12.36
CA ASN A 156 -18.20 8.18 13.72
C ASN A 156 -18.92 7.08 14.52
N GLY A 157 -18.14 6.27 15.28
CA GLY A 157 -18.71 5.18 16.11
C GLY A 157 -18.92 3.84 15.40
N VAL A 158 -18.73 3.77 14.09
CA VAL A 158 -18.64 2.51 13.33
C VAL A 158 -17.18 2.15 13.13
N ASP A 159 -16.86 0.85 13.03
CA ASP A 159 -15.49 0.37 12.83
C ASP A 159 -14.81 1.09 11.65
N GLU A 160 -13.89 1.98 11.99
CA GLU A 160 -13.13 2.80 11.03
C GLU A 160 -12.26 1.95 10.11
N TRP A 161 -11.76 0.82 10.62
CA TRP A 161 -10.95 -0.09 9.84
C TRP A 161 -11.77 -0.80 8.76
N HIS A 162 -12.98 -1.20 9.10
CA HIS A 162 -13.89 -1.80 8.13
C HIS A 162 -14.31 -0.80 7.03
N GLN A 163 -14.60 0.46 7.41
CA GLN A 163 -14.88 1.52 6.43
C GLN A 163 -13.70 1.73 5.48
N TYR A 164 -12.48 1.83 6.03
CA TYR A 164 -11.25 1.94 5.24
C TYR A 164 -11.08 0.76 4.26
N GLN A 165 -11.28 -0.49 4.70
CA GLN A 165 -11.13 -1.66 3.83
C GLN A 165 -12.14 -1.65 2.68
N ASN A 166 -13.39 -1.35 2.96
CA ASN A 166 -14.45 -1.28 1.94
C ASN A 166 -14.14 -0.19 0.89
N GLU A 167 -13.74 0.99 1.35
CA GLU A 167 -13.35 2.07 0.44
C GLU A 167 -12.09 1.74 -0.36
N ALA A 168 -11.10 1.07 0.22
CA ALA A 168 -9.92 0.61 -0.48
C ALA A 168 -10.27 -0.33 -1.64
N HIS A 169 -11.17 -1.29 -1.40
CA HIS A 169 -11.66 -2.19 -2.45
C HIS A 169 -12.43 -1.44 -3.54
N ARG A 170 -13.31 -0.51 -3.16
CA ARG A 170 -14.10 0.30 -4.08
C ARG A 170 -13.22 1.19 -4.97
N ILE A 171 -12.27 1.90 -4.37
CA ILE A 171 -11.36 2.80 -5.10
C ILE A 171 -10.44 2.01 -6.02
N ASN A 172 -9.85 0.91 -5.57
CA ASN A 172 -8.99 0.08 -6.40
C ASN A 172 -9.74 -0.50 -7.62
N ARG A 173 -11.00 -0.92 -7.45
CA ARG A 173 -11.85 -1.36 -8.57
C ARG A 173 -12.10 -0.22 -9.55
N ASN A 174 -12.44 0.98 -9.06
CA ASN A 174 -12.69 2.15 -9.90
C ASN A 174 -11.43 2.63 -10.63
N LEU A 175 -10.27 2.60 -9.98
CA LEU A 175 -9.00 2.95 -10.65
C LEU A 175 -8.65 1.99 -11.78
N LYS A 176 -9.02 0.71 -11.70
CA LYS A 176 -8.86 -0.25 -12.82
C LYS A 176 -9.75 0.07 -14.02
N HIS A 177 -10.83 0.83 -13.85
CA HIS A 177 -11.67 1.30 -14.94
C HIS A 177 -11.17 2.62 -15.56
N ILE A 178 -10.31 3.34 -14.86
CA ILE A 178 -9.72 4.59 -15.32
C ILE A 178 -8.43 4.35 -16.11
N GLY A 179 -7.65 3.33 -15.77
CA GLY A 179 -6.37 2.97 -16.40
C GLY A 179 -6.48 1.75 -17.24
#